data_7128d1e1e85292e80f74d59322ef3d84
#
_entry.id   7128d1e1e85292e80f74d59322ef3d84
#
_cell.length_a   1.000
_cell.length_b   1.000
_cell.length_c   1.000
_cell.angle_alpha   90.00
_cell.angle_beta   90.00
_cell.angle_gamma   90.00
#
_symmetry.space_group_name_H-M   'P 1'
#
loop_
_entity.id
_entity.type
_entity.pdbx_description
1 polymer ?
#
loop_
_entity_poly.entity_id
_entity_poly.type
_entity_poly.pdbx_seq_one_letter_code
_entity_poly.pdbx_strand_id
1 'polypeptide(L)'
;MTRFINSGKENTMEKYESKVFQHGTLGMLVPGLFDGTMTIADLLKHGDWGIGTASGLDGEMIVLDHTPYLAQSNGEIRVLKPEEKVPFATVHFEQIKDKFTARNLTKKELEEHILKTYPYKNVFFAVKIVGKFSAVRTRVVEKQTRPYKQLLAVANEQAVFEKSDVSGTVIGYFAPKMFQGMAAPGFHLHFLADDKSIGGHLLNFDVSEATVYLQPFTTIDQH
;
A
#
# COMPACT_ATOMS: atom_id res chain seq x y z
N MET A 1 -34.12 -2.58 55.05
CA MET A 1 -34.17 -1.83 53.78
C MET A 1 -32.72 -1.65 53.29
N THR A 2 -32.21 -2.63 52.56
CA THR A 2 -30.80 -2.75 52.16
C THR A 2 -30.68 -2.26 50.72
N ARG A 3 -30.03 -1.09 50.49
CA ARG A 3 -29.73 -0.56 49.14
C ARG A 3 -28.56 -1.28 48.55
N PHE A 4 -28.77 -2.02 47.46
CA PHE A 4 -27.66 -2.50 46.59
C PHE A 4 -27.21 -1.31 45.74
N ILE A 5 -25.93 -0.92 45.94
CA ILE A 5 -25.24 0.02 45.05
C ILE A 5 -24.60 -0.83 43.95
N ASN A 6 -25.19 -0.72 42.76
CA ASN A 6 -24.64 -1.37 41.56
C ASN A 6 -23.56 -0.42 40.99
N SER A 7 -22.28 -0.71 41.24
CA SER A 7 -21.17 -0.03 40.59
C SER A 7 -21.03 -0.59 39.18
N GLY A 8 -21.78 -0.05 38.22
CA GLY A 8 -21.58 -0.30 36.80
C GLY A 8 -20.21 0.21 36.40
N LYS A 9 -19.23 -0.67 36.25
CA LYS A 9 -18.08 -0.39 35.42
C LYS A 9 -18.60 -0.27 33.98
N GLU A 10 -18.71 0.94 33.45
CA GLU A 10 -18.81 1.16 32.04
C GLU A 10 -17.53 0.59 31.41
N ASN A 11 -17.68 -0.54 30.77
CA ASN A 11 -16.65 -1.12 29.92
C ASN A 11 -16.65 -0.27 28.64
N THR A 12 -15.97 0.88 28.66
CA THR A 12 -15.71 1.67 27.46
C THR A 12 -14.79 0.82 26.60
N MET A 13 -15.40 0.04 25.68
CA MET A 13 -14.63 -0.53 24.57
C MET A 13 -13.99 0.65 23.86
N GLU A 14 -12.66 0.72 23.91
CA GLU A 14 -11.90 1.73 23.22
C GLU A 14 -12.31 1.67 21.73
N LYS A 15 -12.87 2.77 21.21
CA LYS A 15 -13.40 2.82 19.86
C LYS A 15 -12.22 2.68 18.90
N TYR A 16 -12.23 1.64 18.09
CA TYR A 16 -11.21 1.49 17.05
C TYR A 16 -11.26 2.68 16.10
N GLU A 17 -10.19 3.45 16.05
CA GLU A 17 -10.01 4.59 15.16
C GLU A 17 -8.72 4.40 14.37
N SER A 18 -8.84 4.44 13.07
CA SER A 18 -7.71 4.27 12.16
C SER A 18 -7.84 5.22 10.97
N LYS A 19 -6.75 5.89 10.64
CA LYS A 19 -6.71 6.89 9.58
C LYS A 19 -5.73 6.48 8.49
N VAL A 20 -6.15 6.65 7.23
CA VAL A 20 -5.26 6.67 6.07
C VAL A 20 -5.10 8.11 5.60
N PHE A 21 -3.88 8.48 5.26
CA PHE A 21 -3.55 9.74 4.60
C PHE A 21 -3.19 9.46 3.15
N GLN A 22 -3.76 10.26 2.23
CA GLN A 22 -3.43 10.19 0.82
C GLN A 22 -3.06 11.58 0.30
N HIS A 23 -1.87 11.68 -0.28
CA HIS A 23 -1.40 12.84 -1.02
C HIS A 23 -1.61 12.63 -2.52
N GLY A 24 -2.23 13.62 -3.18
CA GLY A 24 -2.59 13.52 -4.59
C GLY A 24 -3.72 12.52 -4.87
N THR A 25 -4.13 12.43 -6.13
CA THR A 25 -5.18 11.50 -6.57
C THR A 25 -4.76 10.76 -7.83
N LEU A 26 -5.35 9.59 -8.09
CA LEU A 26 -5.16 8.91 -9.37
C LEU A 26 -5.65 9.78 -10.53
N GLY A 27 -6.71 10.57 -10.32
CA GLY A 27 -7.24 11.51 -11.30
C GLY A 27 -6.24 12.61 -11.70
N MET A 28 -5.27 12.95 -10.86
CA MET A 28 -4.15 13.85 -11.19
C MET A 28 -3.07 13.14 -12.01
N LEU A 29 -2.79 11.87 -11.69
CA LEU A 29 -1.77 11.11 -12.43
C LEU A 29 -2.22 10.77 -13.86
N VAL A 30 -3.52 10.45 -14.06
CA VAL A 30 -4.05 10.04 -15.37
C VAL A 30 -3.70 11.04 -16.49
N PRO A 31 -3.90 12.37 -16.35
CA PRO A 31 -3.52 13.34 -17.39
C PRO A 31 -2.02 13.66 -17.45
N GLY A 32 -1.18 13.13 -16.55
CA GLY A 32 0.27 13.33 -16.55
C GLY A 32 0.78 14.40 -15.57
N LEU A 33 0.08 14.65 -14.46
CA LEU A 33 0.55 15.55 -13.41
C LEU A 33 1.50 14.79 -12.47
N PHE A 34 2.76 14.63 -12.91
CA PHE A 34 3.77 13.81 -12.22
C PHE A 34 4.76 14.59 -11.35
N ASP A 35 4.64 15.92 -11.30
CA ASP A 35 5.52 16.72 -10.44
C ASP A 35 5.23 16.44 -8.95
N GLY A 36 6.29 16.17 -8.19
CA GLY A 36 6.18 15.99 -6.75
C GLY A 36 5.83 17.31 -6.05
N THR A 37 4.81 17.28 -5.22
CA THR A 37 4.25 18.44 -4.50
C THR A 37 4.39 18.32 -2.97
N MET A 38 4.65 17.12 -2.44
CA MET A 38 4.90 16.88 -1.01
C MET A 38 6.28 16.26 -0.80
N THR A 39 7.02 16.70 0.21
CA THR A 39 8.32 16.11 0.57
C THR A 39 8.13 14.76 1.27
N ILE A 40 9.13 13.88 1.19
CA ILE A 40 9.16 12.63 1.96
C ILE A 40 9.10 12.92 3.46
N ALA A 41 9.84 13.94 3.93
CA ALA A 41 9.83 14.34 5.34
C ALA A 41 8.43 14.73 5.84
N ASP A 42 7.62 15.40 5.00
CA ASP A 42 6.25 15.76 5.36
C ASP A 42 5.31 14.55 5.25
N LEU A 43 5.44 13.74 4.21
CA LEU A 43 4.65 12.52 4.03
C LEU A 43 4.75 11.58 5.22
N LEU A 44 5.97 11.32 5.70
CA LEU A 44 6.21 10.39 6.81
C LEU A 44 5.68 10.88 8.19
N LYS A 45 5.24 12.13 8.30
CA LYS A 45 4.49 12.61 9.49
C LYS A 45 3.06 12.02 9.55
N HIS A 46 2.59 11.45 8.45
CA HIS A 46 1.22 10.92 8.30
C HIS A 46 1.15 9.38 8.30
N GLY A 47 2.29 8.69 8.28
CA GLY A 47 2.32 7.22 8.31
C GLY A 47 3.73 6.65 8.21
N ASP A 48 3.86 5.42 8.69
CA ASP A 48 5.09 4.62 8.69
C ASP A 48 5.02 3.43 7.73
N TRP A 49 3.84 3.18 7.12
CA TRP A 49 3.57 2.15 6.12
C TRP A 49 2.82 2.75 4.94
N GLY A 50 3.14 2.32 3.72
CA GLY A 50 2.41 2.80 2.55
C GLY A 50 3.06 2.55 1.20
N ILE A 51 2.45 3.13 0.17
CA ILE A 51 2.89 3.04 -1.21
C ILE A 51 2.79 4.40 -1.92
N GLY A 52 3.46 4.54 -3.04
CA GLY A 52 3.40 5.75 -3.86
C GLY A 52 4.39 5.72 -5.02
N THR A 53 4.73 6.90 -5.52
CA THR A 53 5.75 7.10 -6.57
C THR A 53 6.51 8.40 -6.33
N ALA A 54 7.74 8.49 -6.81
CA ALA A 54 8.52 9.72 -6.72
C ALA A 54 8.21 10.69 -7.87
N SER A 55 8.67 11.93 -7.74
CA SER A 55 8.46 13.00 -8.73
C SER A 55 8.91 12.57 -10.14
N GLY A 56 8.10 12.88 -11.15
CA GLY A 56 8.32 12.42 -12.51
C GLY A 56 7.88 10.97 -12.72
N LEU A 57 7.03 10.41 -11.86
CA LEU A 57 6.65 9.00 -11.88
C LEU A 57 7.88 8.08 -11.78
N ASP A 58 8.92 8.50 -11.04
CA ASP A 58 10.19 7.79 -10.88
C ASP A 58 10.01 6.59 -9.97
N GLY A 59 9.73 5.43 -10.55
CA GLY A 59 9.66 4.17 -9.83
C GLY A 59 8.45 3.98 -8.91
N GLU A 60 8.50 2.89 -8.14
CA GLU A 60 7.45 2.46 -7.22
C GLU A 60 7.94 2.59 -5.78
N MET A 61 7.32 3.48 -5.01
CA MET A 61 7.67 3.69 -3.60
C MET A 61 6.98 2.67 -2.71
N ILE A 62 7.73 2.14 -1.76
CA ILE A 62 7.27 1.22 -0.71
C ILE A 62 7.76 1.76 0.63
N VAL A 63 6.85 2.19 1.51
CA VAL A 63 7.18 2.62 2.86
C VAL A 63 6.99 1.45 3.80
N LEU A 64 8.07 1.00 4.43
CA LEU A 64 8.06 -0.06 5.45
C LEU A 64 8.77 0.44 6.70
N ASP A 65 8.06 0.45 7.81
CA ASP A 65 8.59 0.87 9.10
C ASP A 65 9.33 2.21 9.00
N HIS A 66 8.61 3.23 8.54
CA HIS A 66 9.10 4.61 8.36
C HIS A 66 10.23 4.77 7.32
N THR A 67 10.60 3.72 6.59
CA THR A 67 11.66 3.76 5.56
C THR A 67 11.05 3.76 4.16
N PRO A 68 11.21 4.84 3.38
CA PRO A 68 10.64 4.97 2.04
C PRO A 68 11.59 4.40 0.98
N TYR A 69 11.45 3.14 0.65
CA TYR A 69 12.17 2.49 -0.45
C TYR A 69 11.57 2.88 -1.80
N LEU A 70 12.42 3.04 -2.81
CA LEU A 70 12.02 3.26 -4.21
C LEU A 70 12.62 2.16 -5.07
N ALA A 71 11.75 1.35 -5.67
CA ALA A 71 12.15 0.41 -6.72
C ALA A 71 12.16 1.16 -8.06
N GLN A 72 13.28 1.11 -8.79
CA GLN A 72 13.50 1.81 -10.05
C GLN A 72 13.44 0.85 -11.25
N SER A 73 13.18 1.39 -12.44
CA SER A 73 13.03 0.60 -13.67
C SER A 73 14.29 -0.15 -14.11
N ASN A 74 15.47 0.25 -13.63
CA ASN A 74 16.73 -0.47 -13.82
C ASN A 74 16.93 -1.65 -12.84
N GLY A 75 15.99 -1.89 -11.92
CA GLY A 75 16.05 -2.95 -10.90
C GLY A 75 16.73 -2.53 -9.60
N GLU A 76 17.27 -1.32 -9.52
CA GLU A 76 17.84 -0.81 -8.27
C GLU A 76 16.76 -0.46 -7.26
N ILE A 77 17.08 -0.67 -5.98
CA ILE A 77 16.24 -0.26 -4.85
C ILE A 77 17.05 0.65 -3.95
N ARG A 78 16.58 1.88 -3.78
CA ARG A 78 17.20 2.88 -2.92
C ARG A 78 16.24 3.43 -1.88
N VAL A 79 16.75 4.12 -0.89
CA VAL A 79 15.93 4.89 0.06
C VAL A 79 15.80 6.33 -0.44
N LEU A 80 14.57 6.85 -0.42
CA LEU A 80 14.29 8.24 -0.75
C LEU A 80 14.81 9.15 0.36
N LYS A 81 15.36 10.31 -0.04
CA LYS A 81 15.83 11.33 0.90
C LYS A 81 14.68 12.20 1.39
N PRO A 82 14.79 12.82 2.58
CA PRO A 82 13.72 13.65 3.17
C PRO A 82 13.22 14.79 2.27
N GLU A 83 14.10 15.39 1.47
CA GLU A 83 13.81 16.51 0.57
C GLU A 83 13.21 16.09 -0.78
N GLU A 84 13.28 14.83 -1.15
CA GLU A 84 12.66 14.32 -2.38
C GLU A 84 11.14 14.41 -2.27
N LYS A 85 10.48 14.52 -3.41
CA LYS A 85 9.04 14.79 -3.47
C LYS A 85 8.27 13.68 -4.17
N VAL A 86 7.02 13.54 -3.76
CA VAL A 86 6.04 12.63 -4.36
C VAL A 86 4.87 13.40 -4.95
N PRO A 87 4.34 13.01 -6.12
CA PRO A 87 3.07 13.49 -6.64
C PRO A 87 1.87 12.73 -6.09
N PHE A 88 2.10 11.48 -5.67
CA PHE A 88 1.07 10.57 -5.18
C PHE A 88 1.66 9.59 -4.17
N ALA A 89 1.01 9.51 -3.01
CA ALA A 89 1.32 8.52 -1.99
C ALA A 89 0.11 8.27 -1.09
N THR A 90 -0.01 7.03 -0.61
CA THR A 90 -0.96 6.63 0.43
C THR A 90 -0.17 6.04 1.58
N VAL A 91 -0.33 6.58 2.79
CA VAL A 91 0.38 6.13 3.99
C VAL A 91 -0.56 6.06 5.20
N HIS A 92 -0.18 5.26 6.20
CA HIS A 92 -0.89 5.16 7.47
C HIS A 92 0.06 4.75 8.59
N PHE A 93 -0.32 5.00 9.84
CA PHE A 93 0.31 4.38 11.00
C PHE A 93 -0.31 3.00 11.26
N GLU A 94 0.52 2.02 11.58
CA GLU A 94 0.06 0.65 11.76
C GLU A 94 -0.85 0.50 13.00
N GLN A 95 -2.08 0.02 12.77
CA GLN A 95 -3.07 -0.34 13.79
C GLN A 95 -3.84 -1.58 13.33
N ILE A 96 -3.17 -2.72 13.37
CA ILE A 96 -3.71 -3.98 12.85
C ILE A 96 -4.97 -4.38 13.63
N LYS A 97 -6.05 -4.65 12.89
CA LYS A 97 -7.30 -5.15 13.45
C LYS A 97 -7.43 -6.66 13.34
N ASP A 98 -7.11 -7.20 12.16
CA ASP A 98 -7.24 -8.63 11.88
C ASP A 98 -5.94 -9.20 11.32
N LYS A 99 -5.68 -10.47 11.62
CA LYS A 99 -4.55 -11.20 11.04
C LYS A 99 -4.89 -12.69 10.87
N PHE A 100 -4.28 -13.31 9.87
CA PHE A 100 -4.37 -14.75 9.63
C PHE A 100 -3.11 -15.25 8.89
N THR A 101 -2.92 -16.58 8.88
CA THR A 101 -1.86 -17.23 8.12
C THR A 101 -2.41 -17.73 6.79
N ALA A 102 -1.71 -17.38 5.69
CA ALA A 102 -1.96 -17.87 4.35
C ALA A 102 -0.90 -18.93 3.99
N ARG A 103 -1.33 -20.04 3.37
CA ARG A 103 -0.43 -21.09 2.88
C ARG A 103 -0.88 -21.59 1.53
N ASN A 104 0.06 -21.69 0.57
CA ASN A 104 -0.16 -22.22 -0.77
C ASN A 104 -1.36 -21.57 -1.48
N LEU A 105 -1.43 -20.24 -1.49
CA LEU A 105 -2.51 -19.45 -2.11
C LEU A 105 -1.95 -18.57 -3.21
N THR A 106 -2.64 -18.54 -4.34
CA THR A 106 -2.44 -17.54 -5.37
C THR A 106 -2.94 -16.17 -4.92
N LYS A 107 -2.48 -15.10 -5.55
CA LYS A 107 -2.97 -13.72 -5.33
C LYS A 107 -4.49 -13.66 -5.37
N LYS A 108 -5.11 -14.27 -6.39
CA LYS A 108 -6.57 -14.26 -6.59
C LYS A 108 -7.31 -14.94 -5.43
N GLU A 109 -6.87 -16.13 -5.03
CA GLU A 109 -7.48 -16.87 -3.93
C GLU A 109 -7.37 -16.12 -2.61
N LEU A 110 -6.24 -15.47 -2.37
CA LEU A 110 -6.02 -14.65 -1.18
C LEU A 110 -6.94 -13.42 -1.15
N GLU A 111 -7.03 -12.67 -2.25
CA GLU A 111 -7.91 -11.51 -2.39
C GLU A 111 -9.40 -11.90 -2.22
N GLU A 112 -9.81 -13.00 -2.84
CA GLU A 112 -11.18 -13.54 -2.70
C GLU A 112 -11.45 -13.98 -1.24
N HIS A 113 -10.49 -14.63 -0.58
CA HIS A 113 -10.60 -15.04 0.81
C HIS A 113 -10.80 -13.83 1.72
N ILE A 114 -10.01 -12.77 1.56
CA ILE A 114 -10.14 -11.53 2.35
C ILE A 114 -11.54 -10.92 2.18
N LEU A 115 -11.98 -10.71 0.94
CA LEU A 115 -13.27 -10.06 0.66
C LEU A 115 -14.49 -10.91 1.05
N LYS A 116 -14.35 -12.23 1.13
CA LYS A 116 -15.41 -13.15 1.55
C LYS A 116 -15.49 -13.31 3.07
N THR A 117 -14.32 -13.29 3.74
CA THR A 117 -14.24 -13.61 5.18
C THR A 117 -14.46 -12.37 6.05
N TYR A 118 -13.96 -11.20 5.60
CA TYR A 118 -14.01 -9.97 6.37
C TYR A 118 -15.05 -8.99 5.81
N PRO A 119 -15.75 -8.20 6.67
CA PRO A 119 -16.81 -7.30 6.23
C PRO A 119 -16.28 -6.01 5.60
N TYR A 120 -15.20 -6.08 4.80
CA TYR A 120 -14.44 -4.93 4.30
C TYR A 120 -14.71 -4.60 2.82
N LYS A 121 -15.65 -5.28 2.15
CA LYS A 121 -15.95 -5.08 0.73
C LYS A 121 -16.24 -3.62 0.34
N ASN A 122 -16.82 -2.84 1.26
CA ASN A 122 -17.14 -1.41 1.07
C ASN A 122 -16.34 -0.49 2.00
N VAL A 123 -15.21 -0.97 2.51
CA VAL A 123 -14.32 -0.22 3.40
C VAL A 123 -12.96 -0.07 2.74
N PHE A 124 -12.35 1.11 2.85
CA PHE A 124 -10.95 1.30 2.49
C PHE A 124 -10.09 0.65 3.57
N PHE A 125 -9.18 -0.25 3.20
CA PHE A 125 -8.33 -0.93 4.18
C PHE A 125 -6.93 -1.18 3.65
N ALA A 126 -5.95 -1.24 4.56
CA ALA A 126 -4.59 -1.66 4.25
C ALA A 126 -4.47 -3.19 4.33
N VAL A 127 -3.62 -3.72 3.46
CA VAL A 127 -3.16 -5.11 3.45
C VAL A 127 -1.66 -5.14 3.58
N LYS A 128 -1.14 -5.88 4.58
CA LYS A 128 0.28 -6.21 4.69
C LYS A 128 0.42 -7.73 4.74
N ILE A 129 1.34 -8.28 3.93
CA ILE A 129 1.60 -9.72 3.87
C ILE A 129 3.09 -9.92 4.04
N VAL A 130 3.50 -10.61 5.09
CA VAL A 130 4.91 -10.85 5.42
C VAL A 130 5.18 -12.34 5.41
N GLY A 131 6.13 -12.79 4.60
CA GLY A 131 6.47 -14.20 4.55
C GLY A 131 7.23 -14.63 3.31
N LYS A 132 7.00 -15.89 2.90
CA LYS A 132 7.63 -16.54 1.75
C LYS A 132 6.67 -16.67 0.59
N PHE A 133 7.16 -16.34 -0.57
CA PHE A 133 6.44 -16.39 -1.84
C PHE A 133 7.16 -17.34 -2.79
N SER A 134 6.43 -18.30 -3.37
CA SER A 134 6.98 -19.21 -4.40
C SER A 134 7.18 -18.49 -5.73
N ALA A 135 6.40 -17.45 -6.02
CA ALA A 135 6.56 -16.61 -7.18
C ALA A 135 6.12 -15.17 -6.88
N VAL A 136 6.84 -14.20 -7.39
CA VAL A 136 6.50 -12.78 -7.37
C VAL A 136 6.78 -12.18 -8.75
N ARG A 137 5.81 -11.40 -9.25
CA ARG A 137 5.95 -10.62 -10.47
C ARG A 137 5.57 -9.17 -10.20
N THR A 138 6.53 -8.27 -10.40
CA THR A 138 6.36 -6.83 -10.23
C THR A 138 6.58 -6.08 -11.52
N ARG A 139 6.12 -4.84 -11.55
CA ARG A 139 6.44 -3.86 -12.60
C ARG A 139 6.91 -2.56 -11.96
N VAL A 140 7.72 -1.83 -12.70
CA VAL A 140 8.22 -0.53 -12.30
C VAL A 140 8.17 0.42 -13.49
N VAL A 141 7.62 1.62 -13.25
CA VAL A 141 7.54 2.68 -14.26
C VAL A 141 8.89 3.35 -14.39
N GLU A 142 9.29 3.66 -15.62
CA GLU A 142 10.47 4.48 -15.88
C GLU A 142 10.18 5.95 -15.58
N LYS A 143 11.20 6.66 -15.05
CA LYS A 143 11.12 8.09 -14.80
C LYS A 143 10.75 8.87 -16.05
N GLN A 144 9.72 9.71 -15.94
CA GLN A 144 9.26 10.56 -17.01
C GLN A 144 9.91 11.95 -16.93
N THR A 145 10.11 12.56 -18.11
CA THR A 145 10.58 13.94 -18.28
C THR A 145 9.52 14.77 -18.98
N ARG A 146 9.51 16.09 -18.73
CA ARG A 146 8.56 17.01 -19.38
C ARG A 146 8.86 17.16 -20.88
N PRO A 147 7.82 17.27 -21.74
CA PRO A 147 6.40 17.24 -21.42
C PRO A 147 5.93 15.82 -21.08
N TYR A 148 5.18 15.67 -19.98
CA TYR A 148 4.73 14.36 -19.51
C TYR A 148 3.66 13.75 -20.45
N LYS A 149 3.78 12.45 -20.70
CA LYS A 149 2.75 11.65 -21.35
C LYS A 149 1.61 11.36 -20.37
N GLN A 150 0.46 10.98 -20.87
CA GLN A 150 -0.62 10.44 -20.03
C GLN A 150 -0.20 9.11 -19.37
N LEU A 151 -0.70 8.85 -18.15
CA LEU A 151 -0.36 7.67 -17.37
C LEU A 151 -0.52 6.35 -18.14
N LEU A 152 -1.59 6.22 -18.93
CA LEU A 152 -1.85 5.00 -19.71
C LEU A 152 -0.75 4.72 -20.75
N ALA A 153 -0.23 5.75 -21.38
CA ALA A 153 0.87 5.61 -22.36
C ALA A 153 2.17 5.17 -21.66
N VAL A 154 2.46 5.72 -20.48
CA VAL A 154 3.62 5.34 -19.68
C VAL A 154 3.49 3.91 -19.14
N ALA A 155 2.28 3.52 -18.74
CA ALA A 155 2.00 2.19 -18.20
C ALA A 155 2.24 1.03 -19.18
N ASN A 156 2.30 1.30 -20.48
CA ASN A 156 2.58 0.27 -21.50
C ASN A 156 4.09 0.03 -21.71
N GLU A 157 4.97 0.89 -21.17
CA GLU A 157 6.43 0.84 -21.34
C GLU A 157 7.16 0.47 -20.04
N GLN A 158 6.54 -0.36 -19.17
CA GLN A 158 7.06 -0.67 -17.83
C GLN A 158 8.07 -1.82 -17.84
N ALA A 159 9.11 -1.71 -16.99
CA ALA A 159 10.00 -2.82 -16.70
C ALA A 159 9.28 -3.86 -15.82
N VAL A 160 9.40 -5.13 -16.18
CA VAL A 160 8.79 -6.24 -15.44
C VAL A 160 9.90 -7.10 -14.84
N PHE A 161 9.75 -7.44 -13.57
CA PHE A 161 10.67 -8.27 -12.81
C PHE A 161 9.94 -9.48 -12.24
N GLU A 162 10.63 -10.63 -12.23
CA GLU A 162 10.10 -11.88 -11.68
C GLU A 162 11.15 -12.52 -10.78
N LYS A 163 10.70 -13.12 -9.68
CA LYS A 163 11.54 -13.90 -8.78
C LYS A 163 10.75 -15.03 -8.15
N SER A 164 11.39 -16.21 -8.05
CA SER A 164 10.85 -17.37 -7.33
C SER A 164 11.52 -17.51 -5.98
N ASP A 165 10.83 -18.18 -5.04
CA ASP A 165 11.34 -18.54 -3.72
C ASP A 165 11.94 -17.36 -2.94
N VAL A 166 11.18 -16.27 -2.82
CA VAL A 166 11.61 -15.02 -2.21
C VAL A 166 10.85 -14.75 -0.91
N SER A 167 11.56 -14.26 0.11
CA SER A 167 10.97 -13.69 1.32
C SER A 167 10.82 -12.17 1.17
N GLY A 168 9.75 -11.63 1.71
CA GLY A 168 9.50 -10.20 1.60
C GLY A 168 8.17 -9.75 2.19
N THR A 169 7.86 -8.49 1.92
CA THR A 169 6.65 -7.82 2.38
C THR A 169 5.86 -7.27 1.19
N VAL A 170 4.57 -7.63 1.13
CA VAL A 170 3.56 -6.93 0.35
C VAL A 170 2.91 -5.89 1.23
N ILE A 171 2.75 -4.68 0.74
CA ILE A 171 1.99 -3.60 1.37
C ILE A 171 1.13 -2.90 0.32
N GLY A 172 -0.05 -2.46 0.73
CA GLY A 172 -0.92 -1.66 -0.11
C GLY A 172 -2.33 -1.60 0.41
N TYR A 173 -3.26 -1.32 -0.49
CA TYR A 173 -4.61 -0.95 -0.10
C TYR A 173 -5.65 -1.61 -1.00
N PHE A 174 -6.81 -1.87 -0.41
CA PHE A 174 -8.04 -2.12 -1.13
C PHE A 174 -8.90 -0.86 -1.08
N ALA A 175 -9.28 -0.35 -2.26
CA ALA A 175 -10.19 0.77 -2.41
C ALA A 175 -11.52 0.28 -3.02
N PRO A 176 -12.67 0.45 -2.33
CA PRO A 176 -13.98 0.24 -2.94
C PRO A 176 -14.19 1.14 -4.16
N LYS A 177 -15.03 0.68 -5.10
CA LYS A 177 -15.31 1.41 -6.36
C LYS A 177 -15.76 2.87 -6.16
N MET A 178 -16.39 3.18 -5.03
CA MET A 178 -16.81 4.55 -4.70
C MET A 178 -15.65 5.55 -4.59
N PHE A 179 -14.40 5.07 -4.39
CA PHE A 179 -13.18 5.91 -4.34
C PHE A 179 -12.48 6.03 -5.69
N GLN A 180 -13.10 5.59 -6.78
CA GLN A 180 -12.54 5.72 -8.13
C GLN A 180 -12.21 7.18 -8.45
N GLY A 181 -10.97 7.42 -8.91
CA GLY A 181 -10.45 8.77 -9.15
C GLY A 181 -9.59 9.30 -8.00
N MET A 182 -9.93 9.02 -6.76
CA MET A 182 -9.04 9.21 -5.62
C MET A 182 -7.94 8.13 -5.62
N ALA A 183 -8.34 6.87 -5.62
CA ALA A 183 -7.47 5.70 -5.68
C ALA A 183 -7.89 4.74 -6.80
N ALA A 184 -7.04 3.77 -7.13
CA ALA A 184 -7.38 2.67 -8.04
C ALA A 184 -8.35 1.72 -7.34
N PRO A 185 -9.55 1.44 -7.91
CA PRO A 185 -10.48 0.47 -7.33
C PRO A 185 -9.88 -0.94 -7.28
N GLY A 186 -10.17 -1.68 -6.21
CA GLY A 186 -9.62 -3.00 -5.95
C GLY A 186 -8.31 -2.96 -5.17
N PHE A 187 -7.52 -4.01 -5.27
CA PHE A 187 -6.23 -4.11 -4.59
C PHE A 187 -5.13 -3.40 -5.39
N HIS A 188 -4.46 -2.45 -4.75
CA HIS A 188 -3.26 -1.77 -5.24
C HIS A 188 -2.13 -2.09 -4.27
N LEU A 189 -1.24 -2.98 -4.68
CA LEU A 189 -0.23 -3.58 -3.83
C LEU A 189 1.17 -3.39 -4.42
N HIS A 190 2.15 -3.12 -3.56
CA HIS A 190 3.57 -3.13 -3.87
C HIS A 190 4.27 -4.24 -3.08
N PHE A 191 5.40 -4.70 -3.59
CA PHE A 191 6.23 -5.72 -2.98
C PHE A 191 7.65 -5.21 -2.77
N LEU A 192 8.28 -5.65 -1.69
CA LEU A 192 9.71 -5.49 -1.46
C LEU A 192 10.28 -6.77 -0.85
N ALA A 193 11.29 -7.36 -1.52
CA ALA A 193 12.03 -8.48 -0.99
C ALA A 193 12.89 -8.05 0.22
N ASP A 194 13.08 -8.95 1.18
CA ASP A 194 13.89 -8.69 2.37
C ASP A 194 15.34 -8.36 2.02
N ASP A 195 15.90 -9.05 0.99
CA ASP A 195 17.25 -8.84 0.44
C ASP A 195 17.34 -7.66 -0.54
N LYS A 196 16.25 -6.93 -0.77
CA LYS A 196 16.14 -5.81 -1.74
C LYS A 196 16.47 -6.18 -3.19
N SER A 197 16.38 -7.45 -3.54
CA SER A 197 16.69 -7.95 -4.89
C SER A 197 15.58 -7.71 -5.90
N ILE A 198 14.34 -7.49 -5.43
CA ILE A 198 13.16 -7.18 -6.25
C ILE A 198 12.18 -6.35 -5.45
N GLY A 199 11.54 -5.38 -6.11
CA GLY A 199 10.46 -4.56 -5.57
C GLY A 199 9.61 -3.98 -6.69
N GLY A 200 8.51 -3.28 -6.33
CA GLY A 200 7.67 -2.57 -7.29
C GLY A 200 6.19 -2.84 -7.15
N HIS A 201 5.43 -2.32 -8.10
CA HIS A 201 3.98 -2.55 -8.19
C HIS A 201 3.69 -4.01 -8.52
N LEU A 202 2.87 -4.64 -7.70
CA LEU A 202 2.66 -6.08 -7.73
C LEU A 202 1.64 -6.48 -8.80
N LEU A 203 2.09 -7.21 -9.82
CA LEU A 203 1.22 -7.79 -10.84
C LEU A 203 0.62 -9.11 -10.39
N ASN A 204 1.47 -10.00 -9.89
CA ASN A 204 1.05 -11.32 -9.40
C ASN A 204 2.00 -11.83 -8.33
N PHE A 205 1.49 -12.74 -7.49
CA PHE A 205 2.28 -13.51 -6.53
C PHE A 205 1.57 -14.80 -6.15
N ASP A 206 2.37 -15.77 -5.69
CA ASP A 206 1.90 -16.99 -5.07
C ASP A 206 2.56 -17.13 -3.68
N VAL A 207 1.73 -17.25 -2.65
CA VAL A 207 2.18 -17.39 -1.26
C VAL A 207 2.54 -18.85 -0.98
N SER A 208 3.77 -19.10 -0.50
CA SER A 208 4.11 -20.39 0.12
C SER A 208 3.63 -20.43 1.57
N GLU A 209 4.07 -19.48 2.39
CA GLU A 209 3.60 -19.28 3.76
C GLU A 209 3.83 -17.82 4.18
N ALA A 210 2.76 -17.15 4.62
CA ALA A 210 2.84 -15.75 5.05
C ALA A 210 1.79 -15.44 6.13
N THR A 211 2.07 -14.40 6.91
CA THR A 211 1.07 -13.77 7.78
C THR A 211 0.47 -12.57 7.05
N VAL A 212 -0.84 -12.54 6.99
CA VAL A 212 -1.63 -11.44 6.42
C VAL A 212 -2.19 -10.59 7.55
N TYR A 213 -2.03 -9.29 7.44
CA TYR A 213 -2.53 -8.29 8.38
C TYR A 213 -3.48 -7.35 7.64
N LEU A 214 -4.62 -7.04 8.27
CA LEU A 214 -5.65 -6.16 7.72
C LEU A 214 -5.94 -5.02 8.68
N GLN A 215 -6.02 -3.82 8.12
CA GLN A 215 -6.33 -2.60 8.85
C GLN A 215 -7.40 -1.81 8.12
N PRO A 216 -8.69 -1.91 8.50
CA PRO A 216 -9.75 -1.06 7.96
C PRO A 216 -9.60 0.36 8.49
N PHE A 217 -9.89 1.34 7.64
CA PHE A 217 -9.82 2.75 8.04
C PHE A 217 -11.21 3.30 8.35
N THR A 218 -11.29 4.08 9.43
CA THR A 218 -12.48 4.83 9.84
C THR A 218 -12.46 6.26 9.31
N THR A 219 -11.27 6.74 8.94
CA THR A 219 -11.06 8.11 8.44
C THR A 219 -10.12 8.10 7.24
N ILE A 220 -10.46 8.89 6.22
CA ILE A 220 -9.62 9.16 5.07
C ILE A 220 -9.27 10.65 5.08
N ASP A 221 -7.99 10.95 5.07
CA ASP A 221 -7.44 12.30 5.02
C ASP A 221 -6.84 12.51 3.61
N GLN A 222 -7.52 13.28 2.76
CA GLN A 222 -7.10 13.55 1.38
C GLN A 222 -6.46 14.94 1.30
N HIS A 223 -5.21 14.98 0.88
CA HIS A 223 -4.41 16.19 0.70
C HIS A 223 -4.17 16.51 -0.77
#